data_587510e3e3f42b5899aee372abe28d8f
#
_entry.id   587510e3e3f42b5899aee372abe28d8f
#
_cell.length_a   1.000
_cell.length_b   1.000
_cell.length_c   1.000
_cell.angle_alpha   90.00
_cell.angle_beta   90.00
_cell.angle_gamma   90.00
#
_symmetry.space_group_name_H-M   'P 1'
#
loop_
_entity.id
_entity.type
_entity.pdbx_description
1 polymer ?
#
loop_
_entity_poly.entity_id
_entity_poly.type
_entity_poly.pdbx_seq_one_letter_code
_entity_poly.pdbx_strand_id
1 'polypeptide(L)'
;MREEASAVKANGKKKVFLMLSGGIDSGVAVPLLLSQGYDVEGCYMKGWAPDWVDCADPPERQASFDIAKKFGIPWRFLNYSEIFFDRVFDPMLSGYFNGVTPNPDTACNSMIKFGLFADFAFAAGAEFIASGHYVRKTDDPLRLLVARDPKKDQSYFLYDVKSEVLRRSLFPIGGFIKKDETIAMARRFGLPDAVLNKRPTVDICFLLKKRAADGSTVGERITMRELLEQEGERRGVTFAEGPITDERGVVLGKHDGVMLYSVTIGQKIGYNAATKIGIQGSGDRYYVAAKNVRENTIVVGSSHPRSSEVIVRDLNWISGRPAFPFSGHARIRTPQEMQVCRAEEGANGTIRVFFTEKQHSVAPGQALVLYDGETVLGGGIITR
;
A
#
# COMPACT_ATOMS: atom_id res chain seq x y z
N MET A 1 20.34 1.44 -50.12
CA MET A 1 20.93 0.42 -49.28
C MET A 1 20.24 0.54 -47.92
N ARG A 2 19.39 -0.38 -47.57
CA ARG A 2 18.68 -0.46 -46.29
C ARG A 2 19.53 -1.37 -45.41
N GLU A 3 20.16 -0.84 -44.38
CA GLU A 3 20.75 -1.67 -43.32
C GLU A 3 19.64 -2.25 -42.45
N GLU A 4 19.41 -3.55 -42.62
CA GLU A 4 18.64 -4.36 -41.71
C GLU A 4 19.46 -4.51 -40.42
N ALA A 5 19.01 -3.83 -39.35
CA ALA A 5 19.48 -4.11 -38.01
C ALA A 5 19.02 -5.53 -37.62
N SER A 6 19.89 -6.49 -37.82
CA SER A 6 19.76 -7.87 -37.34
C SER A 6 19.64 -7.84 -35.80
N ALA A 7 18.42 -8.06 -35.31
CA ALA A 7 18.19 -8.36 -33.91
C ALA A 7 18.82 -9.72 -33.59
N VAL A 8 19.96 -9.69 -32.92
CA VAL A 8 20.60 -10.87 -32.32
C VAL A 8 19.58 -11.50 -31.36
N LYS A 9 19.03 -12.65 -31.72
CA LYS A 9 18.28 -13.51 -30.81
C LYS A 9 19.24 -13.94 -29.70
N ALA A 10 19.19 -13.24 -28.57
CA ALA A 10 19.89 -13.65 -27.36
C ALA A 10 19.31 -14.97 -26.85
N ASN A 11 20.18 -15.95 -26.71
CA ASN A 11 20.05 -17.20 -25.94
C ASN A 11 18.72 -17.37 -25.22
N GLY A 12 17.83 -18.24 -25.63
CA GLY A 12 16.59 -18.78 -25.06
C GLY A 12 16.18 -18.53 -23.59
N LYS A 13 16.72 -17.52 -22.95
CA LYS A 13 16.37 -17.10 -21.59
C LYS A 13 15.10 -16.27 -21.60
N LYS A 14 14.21 -16.54 -20.66
CA LYS A 14 12.98 -15.77 -20.47
C LYS A 14 13.30 -14.38 -19.92
N LYS A 15 12.78 -13.36 -20.60
CA LYS A 15 13.00 -11.95 -20.22
C LYS A 15 12.12 -11.54 -19.06
N VAL A 16 12.72 -10.94 -18.03
CA VAL A 16 12.04 -10.47 -16.82
C VAL A 16 12.34 -8.99 -16.60
N PHE A 17 11.30 -8.17 -16.46
CA PHE A 17 11.44 -6.80 -15.99
C PHE A 17 11.19 -6.76 -14.48
N LEU A 18 12.22 -6.36 -13.72
CA LEU A 18 12.18 -6.28 -12.26
C LEU A 18 11.91 -4.85 -11.79
N MET A 19 10.90 -4.67 -10.96
CA MET A 19 10.65 -3.42 -10.23
C MET A 19 11.78 -3.19 -9.20
N LEU A 20 12.79 -2.42 -9.60
CA LEU A 20 14.02 -2.22 -8.83
C LEU A 20 13.99 -0.87 -8.11
N SER A 21 13.51 -0.84 -6.86
CA SER A 21 13.28 0.38 -6.08
C SER A 21 14.53 0.95 -5.38
N GLY A 22 15.70 0.30 -5.50
CA GLY A 22 16.91 0.68 -4.77
C GLY A 22 16.90 0.26 -3.29
N GLY A 23 15.95 -0.57 -2.87
CA GLY A 23 15.89 -1.19 -1.54
C GLY A 23 16.50 -2.60 -1.51
N ILE A 24 16.77 -3.12 -0.31
CA ILE A 24 17.35 -4.46 -0.09
C ILE A 24 16.51 -5.53 -0.77
N ASP A 25 15.19 -5.49 -0.63
CA ASP A 25 14.28 -6.54 -1.08
C ASP A 25 14.30 -6.70 -2.60
N SER A 26 14.15 -5.60 -3.33
CA SER A 26 14.26 -5.62 -4.80
C SER A 26 15.70 -5.87 -5.26
N GLY A 27 16.70 -5.45 -4.48
CA GLY A 27 18.11 -5.69 -4.76
C GLY A 27 18.49 -7.17 -4.69
N VAL A 28 18.00 -7.90 -3.68
CA VAL A 28 18.21 -9.36 -3.54
C VAL A 28 17.49 -10.15 -4.64
N ALA A 29 16.37 -9.65 -5.14
CA ALA A 29 15.65 -10.29 -6.24
C ALA A 29 16.50 -10.40 -7.51
N VAL A 30 17.42 -9.47 -7.78
CA VAL A 30 18.30 -9.49 -8.97
C VAL A 30 19.12 -10.78 -9.06
N PRO A 31 20.04 -11.07 -8.12
CA PRO A 31 20.87 -12.26 -8.19
C PRO A 31 20.07 -13.56 -8.10
N LEU A 32 18.93 -13.57 -7.40
CA LEU A 32 18.04 -14.73 -7.35
C LEU A 32 17.46 -15.05 -8.73
N LEU A 33 16.96 -14.06 -9.46
CA LEU A 33 16.43 -14.25 -10.81
C LEU A 33 17.53 -14.64 -11.80
N LEU A 34 18.72 -14.04 -11.72
CA LEU A 34 19.86 -14.40 -12.56
C LEU A 34 20.29 -15.87 -12.32
N SER A 35 20.30 -16.33 -11.06
CA SER A 35 20.64 -17.72 -10.71
C SER A 35 19.60 -18.73 -11.22
N GLN A 36 18.36 -18.31 -11.42
CA GLN A 36 17.28 -19.09 -12.01
C GLN A 36 17.32 -19.08 -13.56
N GLY A 37 18.29 -18.41 -14.15
CA GLY A 37 18.51 -18.41 -15.60
C GLY A 37 17.69 -17.38 -16.38
N TYR A 38 17.05 -16.42 -15.72
CA TYR A 38 16.32 -15.34 -16.40
C TYR A 38 17.26 -14.29 -17.01
N ASP A 39 16.78 -13.63 -18.07
CA ASP A 39 17.34 -12.39 -18.61
C ASP A 39 16.64 -11.21 -17.90
N VAL A 40 17.36 -10.52 -17.01
CA VAL A 40 16.78 -9.53 -16.09
C VAL A 40 17.10 -8.12 -16.52
N GLU A 41 16.08 -7.29 -16.64
CA GLU A 41 16.19 -5.83 -16.80
C GLU A 41 15.60 -5.13 -15.55
N GLY A 42 16.40 -4.29 -14.87
CA GLY A 42 15.98 -3.51 -13.72
C GLY A 42 15.24 -2.24 -14.12
N CYS A 43 14.04 -2.01 -13.56
CA CYS A 43 13.23 -0.84 -13.85
C CYS A 43 12.97 -0.04 -12.57
N TYR A 44 13.40 1.21 -12.55
CA TYR A 44 13.06 2.15 -11.48
C TYR A 44 11.87 3.00 -11.92
N MET A 45 10.84 3.05 -11.07
CA MET A 45 9.63 3.82 -11.31
C MET A 45 9.61 5.03 -10.38
N LYS A 46 9.62 6.24 -10.96
CA LYS A 46 9.40 7.48 -10.23
C LYS A 46 7.90 7.71 -10.07
N GLY A 47 7.44 7.78 -8.81
CA GLY A 47 6.10 8.25 -8.47
C GLY A 47 6.03 9.78 -8.38
N TRP A 48 4.89 10.28 -7.93
CA TRP A 48 4.68 11.70 -7.68
C TRP A 48 5.08 12.07 -6.25
N ALA A 49 5.53 13.31 -6.09
CA ALA A 49 5.73 13.95 -4.81
C ALA A 49 5.39 15.42 -4.93
N PRO A 50 4.80 16.05 -3.89
CA PRO A 50 4.58 17.49 -3.87
C PRO A 50 5.89 18.26 -4.07
N ASP A 51 5.82 19.44 -4.66
CA ASP A 51 6.98 20.31 -4.91
C ASP A 51 7.56 20.94 -3.64
N TRP A 52 6.77 20.99 -2.57
CA TRP A 52 7.13 21.54 -1.26
C TRP A 52 7.77 20.50 -0.32
N VAL A 53 8.04 19.28 -0.79
CA VAL A 53 8.70 18.24 -0.01
C VAL A 53 10.03 17.85 -0.62
N ASP A 54 10.90 17.23 0.20
CA ASP A 54 12.12 16.61 -0.29
C ASP A 54 11.81 15.21 -0.82
N CYS A 55 11.96 15.06 -2.14
CA CYS A 55 11.66 13.82 -2.81
C CYS A 55 12.81 12.81 -2.60
N ALA A 56 12.49 11.60 -2.14
CA ALA A 56 13.45 10.52 -2.00
C ALA A 56 13.95 9.95 -3.35
N ASP A 57 13.38 10.40 -4.49
CA ASP A 57 13.69 9.86 -5.82
C ASP A 57 15.18 9.85 -6.17
N PRO A 58 15.97 10.97 -6.03
CA PRO A 58 17.35 10.95 -6.49
C PRO A 58 18.21 9.87 -5.81
N PRO A 59 18.25 9.74 -4.48
CA PRO A 59 19.06 8.72 -3.83
C PRO A 59 18.51 7.30 -4.03
N GLU A 60 17.21 7.11 -4.18
CA GLU A 60 16.62 5.80 -4.44
C GLU A 60 16.89 5.35 -5.87
N ARG A 61 16.76 6.25 -6.83
CA ARG A 61 17.08 6.02 -8.23
C ARG A 61 18.55 5.67 -8.40
N GLN A 62 19.47 6.40 -7.74
CA GLN A 62 20.89 6.11 -7.78
C GLN A 62 21.18 4.72 -7.18
N ALA A 63 20.60 4.38 -6.03
CA ALA A 63 20.77 3.06 -5.43
C ALA A 63 20.26 1.93 -6.34
N SER A 64 19.14 2.14 -7.04
CA SER A 64 18.62 1.22 -8.06
C SER A 64 19.60 1.02 -9.21
N PHE A 65 20.14 2.12 -9.73
CA PHE A 65 21.15 2.08 -10.80
C PHE A 65 22.43 1.35 -10.35
N ASP A 66 22.92 1.64 -9.14
CA ASP A 66 24.12 1.01 -8.59
C ASP A 66 23.96 -0.51 -8.40
N ILE A 67 22.76 -0.96 -8.00
CA ILE A 67 22.43 -2.39 -7.95
C ILE A 67 22.49 -2.99 -9.36
N ALA A 68 21.83 -2.37 -10.33
CA ALA A 68 21.83 -2.86 -11.72
C ALA A 68 23.24 -2.94 -12.29
N LYS A 69 24.04 -1.88 -12.11
CA LYS A 69 25.46 -1.81 -12.52
C LYS A 69 26.29 -2.92 -11.88
N LYS A 70 26.11 -3.17 -10.59
CA LYS A 70 26.83 -4.23 -9.86
C LYS A 70 26.60 -5.62 -10.46
N PHE A 71 25.35 -5.93 -10.81
CA PHE A 71 25.01 -7.23 -11.37
C PHE A 71 25.11 -7.31 -12.90
N GLY A 72 25.52 -6.21 -13.56
CA GLY A 72 25.68 -6.16 -15.02
C GLY A 72 24.37 -6.31 -15.80
N ILE A 73 23.24 -5.90 -15.22
CA ILE A 73 21.95 -5.95 -15.88
C ILE A 73 21.59 -4.60 -16.52
N PRO A 74 20.82 -4.58 -17.63
CA PRO A 74 20.22 -3.36 -18.16
C PRO A 74 19.37 -2.66 -17.10
N TRP A 75 19.33 -1.33 -17.14
CA TRP A 75 18.53 -0.52 -16.23
C TRP A 75 17.72 0.52 -16.98
N ARG A 76 16.48 0.74 -16.52
CA ARG A 76 15.53 1.66 -17.13
C ARG A 76 14.90 2.57 -16.08
N PHE A 77 14.80 3.84 -16.40
CA PHE A 77 14.05 4.84 -15.63
C PHE A 77 12.68 5.06 -16.27
N LEU A 78 11.63 4.95 -15.47
CA LEU A 78 10.24 5.18 -15.86
C LEU A 78 9.67 6.31 -15.01
N ASN A 79 9.30 7.42 -15.65
CA ASN A 79 8.66 8.53 -14.95
C ASN A 79 7.13 8.37 -15.02
N TYR A 80 6.54 7.98 -13.91
CA TYR A 80 5.09 7.81 -13.76
C TYR A 80 4.45 8.90 -12.90
N SER A 81 5.13 10.04 -12.66
CA SER A 81 4.69 11.07 -11.71
C SER A 81 3.27 11.55 -11.97
N GLU A 82 2.92 11.94 -13.20
CA GLU A 82 1.59 12.45 -13.54
C GLU A 82 0.52 11.38 -13.36
N ILE A 83 0.74 10.20 -13.92
CA ILE A 83 -0.23 9.10 -13.84
C ILE A 83 -0.39 8.55 -12.40
N PHE A 84 0.69 8.61 -11.60
CA PHE A 84 0.62 8.28 -10.17
C PHE A 84 -0.21 9.30 -9.40
N PHE A 85 -0.06 10.58 -9.72
CA PHE A 85 -0.91 11.63 -9.16
C PHE A 85 -2.37 11.35 -9.46
N ASP A 86 -2.72 11.19 -10.73
CA ASP A 86 -4.11 11.03 -11.17
C ASP A 86 -4.78 9.76 -10.66
N ARG A 87 -4.07 8.64 -10.58
CA ARG A 87 -4.65 7.33 -10.26
C ARG A 87 -4.53 6.91 -8.81
N VAL A 88 -3.58 7.46 -8.07
CA VAL A 88 -3.30 7.03 -6.68
C VAL A 88 -3.44 8.18 -5.71
N PHE A 89 -2.73 9.29 -5.96
CA PHE A 89 -2.62 10.36 -4.99
C PHE A 89 -3.87 11.22 -4.92
N ASP A 90 -4.38 11.72 -6.04
CA ASP A 90 -5.57 12.53 -6.11
C ASP A 90 -6.84 11.79 -5.63
N PRO A 91 -7.11 10.53 -6.02
CA PRO A 91 -8.19 9.73 -5.45
C PRO A 91 -8.05 9.49 -3.94
N MET A 92 -6.81 9.32 -3.45
CA MET A 92 -6.55 9.20 -2.02
C MET A 92 -6.96 10.48 -1.28
N LEU A 93 -6.49 11.65 -1.72
CA LEU A 93 -6.86 12.94 -1.11
C LEU A 93 -8.37 13.16 -1.17
N SER A 94 -8.98 12.91 -2.32
CA SER A 94 -10.43 13.03 -2.51
C SER A 94 -11.19 12.11 -1.56
N GLY A 95 -10.71 10.90 -1.32
CA GLY A 95 -11.27 9.98 -0.34
C GLY A 95 -11.23 10.56 1.08
N TYR A 96 -10.07 11.08 1.52
CA TYR A 96 -9.95 11.72 2.83
C TYR A 96 -10.91 12.91 2.97
N PHE A 97 -11.01 13.79 1.98
CA PHE A 97 -11.94 14.93 1.99
C PHE A 97 -13.41 14.51 1.96
N ASN A 98 -13.72 13.31 1.47
CA ASN A 98 -15.04 12.69 1.56
C ASN A 98 -15.26 11.87 2.84
N GLY A 99 -14.35 11.93 3.80
CA GLY A 99 -14.50 11.31 5.11
C GLY A 99 -14.20 9.82 5.18
N VAL A 100 -13.71 9.20 4.11
CA VAL A 100 -13.23 7.80 4.12
C VAL A 100 -11.72 7.74 4.38
N THR A 101 -11.19 6.54 4.62
CA THR A 101 -9.74 6.31 4.80
C THR A 101 -9.25 5.39 3.69
N PRO A 102 -8.82 5.91 2.53
CA PRO A 102 -8.37 5.10 1.41
C PRO A 102 -7.09 4.32 1.73
N ASN A 103 -6.83 3.28 0.94
CA ASN A 103 -5.56 2.55 0.98
C ASN A 103 -4.78 2.79 -0.32
N PRO A 104 -3.86 3.77 -0.34
CA PRO A 104 -3.09 4.09 -1.55
C PRO A 104 -2.10 2.99 -1.94
N ASP A 105 -1.68 2.13 -1.01
CA ASP A 105 -0.74 1.04 -1.32
C ASP A 105 -1.41 -0.03 -2.19
N THR A 106 -2.68 -0.36 -1.93
CA THR A 106 -3.44 -1.27 -2.80
C THR A 106 -3.63 -0.68 -4.20
N ALA A 107 -4.01 0.60 -4.28
CA ALA A 107 -4.16 1.31 -5.55
C ALA A 107 -2.82 1.40 -6.33
N CYS A 108 -1.71 1.73 -5.64
CA CYS A 108 -0.39 1.73 -6.26
C CYS A 108 -0.01 0.35 -6.81
N ASN A 109 -0.30 -0.72 -6.07
CA ASN A 109 -0.02 -2.07 -6.54
C ASN A 109 -0.88 -2.44 -7.75
N SER A 110 -2.20 -2.30 -7.70
CA SER A 110 -3.09 -2.71 -8.79
C SER A 110 -2.95 -1.83 -10.03
N MET A 111 -2.87 -0.51 -9.87
CA MET A 111 -2.93 0.42 -11.01
C MET A 111 -1.56 0.76 -11.60
N ILE A 112 -0.52 0.89 -10.76
CA ILE A 112 0.82 1.31 -11.23
C ILE A 112 1.74 0.11 -11.42
N LYS A 113 2.03 -0.66 -10.35
CA LYS A 113 3.03 -1.73 -10.39
C LYS A 113 2.60 -2.93 -11.22
N PHE A 114 1.41 -3.45 -10.94
CA PHE A 114 0.85 -4.61 -11.65
C PHE A 114 -0.19 -4.21 -12.71
N GLY A 115 -0.39 -2.91 -12.93
CA GLY A 115 -1.14 -2.34 -14.04
C GLY A 115 -0.18 -1.73 -15.07
N LEU A 116 0.03 -0.43 -15.01
CA LEU A 116 0.80 0.35 -15.99
C LEU A 116 2.20 -0.22 -16.28
N PHE A 117 2.94 -0.58 -15.23
CA PHE A 117 4.28 -1.17 -15.42
C PHE A 117 4.21 -2.55 -16.08
N ALA A 118 3.23 -3.39 -15.70
CA ALA A 118 3.04 -4.69 -16.32
C ALA A 118 2.73 -4.55 -17.81
N ASP A 119 1.81 -3.66 -18.18
CA ASP A 119 1.45 -3.37 -19.57
C ASP A 119 2.68 -2.90 -20.37
N PHE A 120 3.45 -1.98 -19.81
CA PHE A 120 4.69 -1.51 -20.42
C PHE A 120 5.71 -2.63 -20.60
N ALA A 121 5.95 -3.45 -19.57
CA ALA A 121 6.93 -4.52 -19.61
C ALA A 121 6.56 -5.58 -20.65
N PHE A 122 5.29 -5.99 -20.71
CA PHE A 122 4.81 -6.97 -21.66
C PHE A 122 4.85 -6.45 -23.10
N ALA A 123 4.50 -5.18 -23.32
CA ALA A 123 4.63 -4.52 -24.62
C ALA A 123 6.10 -4.41 -25.07
N ALA A 124 7.04 -4.26 -24.14
CA ALA A 124 8.48 -4.26 -24.39
C ALA A 124 9.09 -5.66 -24.50
N GLY A 125 8.29 -6.71 -24.54
CA GLY A 125 8.70 -8.10 -24.81
C GLY A 125 9.13 -8.88 -23.56
N ALA A 126 8.83 -8.41 -22.35
CA ALA A 126 9.01 -9.23 -21.15
C ALA A 126 8.04 -10.41 -21.12
N GLU A 127 8.52 -11.60 -20.78
CA GLU A 127 7.64 -12.74 -20.49
C GLU A 127 7.07 -12.64 -19.09
N PHE A 128 7.86 -12.11 -18.15
CA PHE A 128 7.48 -11.95 -16.76
C PHE A 128 7.86 -10.55 -16.25
N ILE A 129 7.12 -10.11 -15.23
CA ILE A 129 7.55 -9.04 -14.33
C ILE A 129 7.96 -9.64 -12.99
N ALA A 130 8.82 -8.95 -12.25
CA ALA A 130 9.22 -9.38 -10.92
C ALA A 130 9.19 -8.22 -9.92
N SER A 131 9.00 -8.54 -8.66
CA SER A 131 9.04 -7.56 -7.58
C SER A 131 9.63 -8.12 -6.29
N GLY A 132 10.12 -7.22 -5.45
CA GLY A 132 10.58 -7.52 -4.09
C GLY A 132 9.45 -7.62 -3.06
N HIS A 133 8.25 -8.05 -3.42
CA HIS A 133 7.16 -8.27 -2.48
C HIS A 133 7.33 -9.59 -1.73
N TYR A 134 7.02 -9.56 -0.44
CA TYR A 134 6.91 -10.75 0.39
C TYR A 134 5.54 -11.39 0.20
N VAL A 135 5.41 -12.17 -0.84
CA VAL A 135 4.25 -13.04 -1.13
C VAL A 135 4.75 -14.29 -1.84
N ARG A 136 4.00 -15.38 -1.74
CA ARG A 136 4.25 -16.61 -2.50
C ARG A 136 3.13 -16.83 -3.52
N LYS A 137 3.41 -17.65 -4.51
CA LYS A 137 2.43 -17.98 -5.55
C LYS A 137 2.64 -19.41 -6.06
N THR A 138 1.55 -20.06 -6.48
CA THR A 138 1.57 -21.23 -7.35
C THR A 138 1.00 -20.87 -8.72
N ASP A 139 1.39 -21.59 -9.77
CA ASP A 139 0.97 -21.26 -11.14
C ASP A 139 -0.17 -22.15 -11.65
N ASP A 140 -0.21 -23.42 -11.25
CA ASP A 140 -1.24 -24.36 -11.64
C ASP A 140 -1.72 -25.22 -10.45
N PRO A 141 -2.90 -24.93 -9.89
CA PRO A 141 -3.72 -23.76 -10.16
C PRO A 141 -3.08 -22.46 -9.65
N LEU A 142 -3.41 -21.33 -10.30
CA LEU A 142 -2.96 -20.02 -9.81
C LEU A 142 -3.50 -19.78 -8.40
N ARG A 143 -2.58 -19.53 -7.46
CA ARG A 143 -2.92 -19.07 -6.11
C ARG A 143 -1.91 -18.02 -5.67
N LEU A 144 -2.36 -16.93 -5.10
CA LEU A 144 -1.54 -16.00 -4.35
C LEU A 144 -1.54 -16.45 -2.89
N LEU A 145 -0.38 -16.59 -2.29
CA LEU A 145 -0.22 -17.12 -0.94
C LEU A 145 0.44 -16.08 -0.04
N VAL A 146 0.13 -16.11 1.23
CA VAL A 146 0.83 -15.29 2.24
C VAL A 146 2.34 -15.58 2.21
N ALA A 147 3.14 -14.60 2.63
CA ALA A 147 4.58 -14.79 2.75
C ALA A 147 4.95 -15.83 3.81
N ARG A 148 6.16 -16.38 3.72
CA ARG A 148 6.71 -17.20 4.79
C ARG A 148 7.01 -16.37 6.05
N ASP A 149 7.38 -15.09 5.89
CA ASP A 149 7.53 -14.16 7.01
C ASP A 149 6.21 -13.45 7.31
N PRO A 150 5.47 -13.82 8.38
CA PRO A 150 4.17 -13.24 8.68
C PRO A 150 4.25 -11.75 9.06
N LYS A 151 5.44 -11.28 9.53
CA LYS A 151 5.67 -9.88 9.87
C LYS A 151 5.92 -9.00 8.65
N LYS A 152 6.19 -9.60 7.49
CA LYS A 152 6.47 -8.93 6.22
C LYS A 152 5.47 -9.29 5.13
N ASP A 153 4.47 -10.10 5.44
CA ASP A 153 3.44 -10.50 4.50
C ASP A 153 2.77 -9.29 3.84
N GLN A 154 2.85 -9.23 2.52
CA GLN A 154 2.30 -8.16 1.69
C GLN A 154 1.14 -8.66 0.81
N SER A 155 0.67 -9.87 1.04
CA SER A 155 -0.41 -10.48 0.26
C SER A 155 -1.70 -9.67 0.30
N TYR A 156 -1.99 -9.02 1.43
CA TYR A 156 -3.11 -8.11 1.60
C TYR A 156 -3.14 -7.00 0.55
N PHE A 157 -1.99 -6.42 0.20
CA PHE A 157 -1.91 -5.31 -0.74
C PHE A 157 -2.04 -5.71 -2.22
N LEU A 158 -2.03 -7.02 -2.51
CA LEU A 158 -2.11 -7.55 -3.87
C LEU A 158 -3.47 -8.17 -4.21
N TYR A 159 -4.46 -8.07 -3.33
CA TYR A 159 -5.77 -8.68 -3.54
C TYR A 159 -6.47 -8.16 -4.81
N ASP A 160 -6.18 -6.94 -5.24
CA ASP A 160 -6.80 -6.26 -6.37
C ASP A 160 -5.98 -6.40 -7.68
N VAL A 161 -4.94 -7.21 -7.68
CA VAL A 161 -4.13 -7.48 -8.89
C VAL A 161 -4.84 -8.51 -9.76
N LYS A 162 -4.92 -8.24 -11.07
CA LYS A 162 -5.57 -9.14 -12.04
C LYS A 162 -4.84 -10.47 -12.14
N SER A 163 -5.60 -11.56 -12.26
CA SER A 163 -5.08 -12.94 -12.34
C SER A 163 -4.11 -13.15 -13.48
N GLU A 164 -4.39 -12.58 -14.65
CA GLU A 164 -3.52 -12.68 -15.83
C GLU A 164 -2.14 -12.06 -15.60
N VAL A 165 -2.08 -10.95 -14.85
CA VAL A 165 -0.81 -10.31 -14.48
C VAL A 165 -0.08 -11.13 -13.43
N LEU A 166 -0.80 -11.65 -12.41
CA LEU A 166 -0.21 -12.52 -11.40
C LEU A 166 0.41 -13.78 -11.99
N ARG A 167 -0.20 -14.40 -13.02
CA ARG A 167 0.40 -15.56 -13.73
C ARG A 167 1.77 -15.24 -14.31
N ARG A 168 1.98 -14.02 -14.76
CA ARG A 168 3.24 -13.52 -15.31
C ARG A 168 4.08 -12.72 -14.32
N SER A 169 3.82 -12.85 -13.01
CA SER A 169 4.55 -12.17 -11.95
C SER A 169 5.43 -13.13 -11.16
N LEU A 170 6.64 -12.70 -10.81
CA LEU A 170 7.60 -13.45 -9.99
C LEU A 170 7.86 -12.72 -8.68
N PHE A 171 7.89 -13.49 -7.59
CA PHE A 171 8.12 -13.00 -6.23
C PHE A 171 9.31 -13.74 -5.59
N PRO A 172 10.56 -13.41 -5.98
CA PRO A 172 11.73 -14.22 -5.63
C PRO A 172 12.01 -14.33 -4.14
N ILE A 173 11.52 -13.38 -3.34
CA ILE A 173 11.82 -13.30 -1.90
C ILE A 173 10.67 -13.73 -0.99
N GLY A 174 9.52 -14.10 -1.53
CA GLY A 174 8.33 -14.47 -0.73
C GLY A 174 8.53 -15.69 0.16
N GLY A 175 9.50 -16.55 -0.14
CA GLY A 175 9.88 -17.73 0.64
C GLY A 175 10.91 -17.47 1.72
N PHE A 176 11.33 -16.21 1.98
CA PHE A 176 12.41 -15.89 2.93
C PHE A 176 11.93 -15.10 4.14
N ILE A 177 12.63 -15.28 5.27
CA ILE A 177 12.48 -14.46 6.47
C ILE A 177 13.34 -13.20 6.30
N LYS A 178 12.71 -12.02 6.38
CA LYS A 178 13.39 -10.73 6.09
C LYS A 178 14.65 -10.53 6.91
N LYS A 179 14.55 -10.64 8.23
CA LYS A 179 15.64 -10.31 9.15
C LYS A 179 16.81 -11.28 9.02
N ASP A 180 16.52 -12.56 8.94
CA ASP A 180 17.55 -13.60 9.06
C ASP A 180 18.09 -14.04 7.69
N GLU A 181 17.25 -14.09 6.67
CA GLU A 181 17.61 -14.64 5.36
C GLU A 181 17.83 -13.56 4.31
N THR A 182 16.87 -12.64 4.09
CA THR A 182 17.01 -11.65 3.02
C THR A 182 18.15 -10.67 3.27
N ILE A 183 18.32 -10.20 4.52
CA ILE A 183 19.43 -9.30 4.88
C ILE A 183 20.78 -10.03 4.78
N ALA A 184 20.84 -11.30 5.21
CA ALA A 184 22.04 -12.10 5.08
C ALA A 184 22.42 -12.33 3.61
N MET A 185 21.43 -12.62 2.74
CA MET A 185 21.64 -12.72 1.29
C MET A 185 22.10 -11.39 0.67
N ALA A 186 21.53 -10.26 1.08
CA ALA A 186 21.96 -8.96 0.61
C ALA A 186 23.46 -8.71 0.85
N ARG A 187 23.94 -9.08 2.04
CA ARG A 187 25.38 -9.03 2.40
C ARG A 187 26.19 -10.03 1.59
N ARG A 188 25.73 -11.29 1.49
CA ARG A 188 26.41 -12.35 0.73
C ARG A 188 26.56 -12.00 -0.74
N PHE A 189 25.55 -11.43 -1.36
CA PHE A 189 25.59 -10.95 -2.73
C PHE A 189 26.37 -9.62 -2.87
N GLY A 190 26.75 -9.01 -1.73
CA GLY A 190 27.54 -7.77 -1.65
C GLY A 190 26.76 -6.60 -2.24
N LEU A 191 25.48 -6.43 -1.89
CA LEU A 191 24.76 -5.23 -2.29
C LEU A 191 25.52 -3.96 -1.85
N PRO A 192 25.39 -2.83 -2.58
CA PRO A 192 26.10 -1.60 -2.21
C PRO A 192 25.84 -1.19 -0.75
N ASP A 193 26.86 -0.68 -0.06
CA ASP A 193 26.76 -0.27 1.35
C ASP A 193 25.65 0.77 1.58
N ALA A 194 25.44 1.68 0.62
CA ALA A 194 24.36 2.64 0.66
C ALA A 194 22.97 1.97 0.72
N VAL A 195 22.81 0.79 0.14
CA VAL A 195 21.58 -0.03 0.19
C VAL A 195 21.50 -0.79 1.50
N LEU A 196 22.59 -1.41 1.94
CA LEU A 196 22.64 -2.21 3.18
C LEU A 196 22.39 -1.38 4.44
N ASN A 197 22.87 -0.13 4.46
CA ASN A 197 22.75 0.80 5.58
C ASN A 197 21.48 1.66 5.53
N LYS A 198 20.64 1.50 4.49
CA LYS A 198 19.39 2.24 4.35
C LYS A 198 18.41 1.81 5.44
N ARG A 199 17.86 2.79 6.16
CA ARG A 199 16.78 2.52 7.10
C ARG A 199 15.57 1.98 6.33
N PRO A 200 14.88 0.95 6.87
CA PRO A 200 13.66 0.45 6.24
C PRO A 200 12.68 1.59 5.99
N THR A 201 12.10 1.65 4.81
CA THR A 201 10.97 2.54 4.55
C THR A 201 9.79 1.98 5.34
N VAL A 202 9.35 2.74 6.34
CA VAL A 202 8.18 2.42 7.16
C VAL A 202 7.08 3.34 6.65
N ASP A 203 5.90 2.80 6.42
CA ASP A 203 4.71 3.53 5.98
C ASP A 203 4.63 3.84 4.46
N ILE A 204 3.62 4.58 4.09
CA ILE A 204 3.26 4.99 2.73
C ILE A 204 4.51 5.53 2.02
N CYS A 205 4.87 4.94 0.89
CA CYS A 205 6.15 5.19 0.20
C CYS A 205 6.34 6.63 -0.31
N PHE A 206 5.33 7.48 -0.22
CA PHE A 206 5.39 8.91 -0.57
C PHE A 206 5.21 9.86 0.64
N LEU A 207 5.16 9.37 1.88
CA LEU A 207 5.30 10.23 3.07
C LEU A 207 6.76 10.67 3.22
N LEU A 208 7.04 11.83 2.69
CA LEU A 208 8.34 12.38 2.42
C LEU A 208 8.83 13.24 3.60
N LYS A 209 10.10 13.59 3.58
CA LYS A 209 10.67 14.48 4.58
C LYS A 209 10.33 15.93 4.26
N LYS A 210 10.21 16.76 5.29
CA LYS A 210 10.04 18.20 5.13
C LYS A 210 11.27 18.81 4.47
N ARG A 211 11.06 19.78 3.58
CA ARG A 211 12.10 20.65 3.06
C ARG A 211 12.12 21.93 3.90
N ALA A 212 13.28 22.36 4.36
CA ALA A 212 13.44 23.66 5.00
C ALA A 212 13.36 24.79 3.96
N ALA A 213 13.11 26.03 4.41
CA ALA A 213 13.04 27.20 3.55
C ALA A 213 14.36 27.48 2.79
N ASP A 214 15.50 27.02 3.30
CA ASP A 214 16.81 27.08 2.64
C ASP A 214 17.06 25.92 1.65
N GLY A 215 16.07 25.05 1.45
CA GLY A 215 16.15 23.89 0.56
C GLY A 215 16.81 22.65 1.18
N SER A 216 17.28 22.71 2.42
CA SER A 216 17.85 21.57 3.13
C SER A 216 16.76 20.57 3.57
N THR A 217 17.13 19.29 3.70
CA THR A 217 16.22 18.27 4.23
C THR A 217 16.12 18.37 5.75
N VAL A 218 14.95 18.72 6.27
CA VAL A 218 14.64 18.60 7.70
C VAL A 218 14.28 17.14 7.96
N GLY A 219 14.97 16.48 8.90
CA GLY A 219 14.84 15.04 9.17
C GLY A 219 13.45 14.54 9.60
N GLU A 220 12.45 15.43 9.74
CA GLU A 220 11.07 15.10 10.08
C GLU A 220 10.26 14.68 8.87
N ARG A 221 9.44 13.64 9.05
CA ARG A 221 8.47 13.21 8.04
C ARG A 221 7.22 14.09 8.08
N ILE A 222 6.62 14.28 6.93
CA ILE A 222 5.31 14.92 6.81
C ILE A 222 4.26 13.96 7.37
N THR A 223 3.39 14.49 8.22
CA THR A 223 2.23 13.76 8.71
C THR A 223 1.10 13.79 7.67
N MET A 224 0.17 12.83 7.73
CA MET A 224 -1.02 12.87 6.89
C MET A 224 -1.84 14.15 7.13
N ARG A 225 -1.86 14.64 8.36
CA ARG A 225 -2.52 15.90 8.70
C ARG A 225 -1.92 17.09 7.91
N GLU A 226 -0.60 17.26 7.96
CA GLU A 226 0.10 18.33 7.24
C GLU A 226 -0.08 18.22 5.74
N LEU A 227 -0.07 16.99 5.21
CA LEU A 227 -0.34 16.74 3.80
C LEU A 227 -1.76 17.21 3.40
N LEU A 228 -2.76 16.83 4.17
CA LEU A 228 -4.16 17.20 3.90
C LEU A 228 -4.38 18.71 4.06
N GLU A 229 -3.72 19.35 5.00
CA GLU A 229 -3.77 20.80 5.20
C GLU A 229 -3.23 21.53 3.98
N GLN A 230 -2.00 21.24 3.57
CA GLN A 230 -1.34 21.88 2.42
C GLN A 230 -2.07 21.62 1.09
N GLU A 231 -2.44 20.37 0.83
CA GLU A 231 -3.12 20.02 -0.41
C GLU A 231 -4.59 20.46 -0.41
N GLY A 232 -5.23 20.52 0.76
CA GLY A 232 -6.57 21.06 0.91
C GLY A 232 -6.61 22.55 0.62
N GLU A 233 -5.69 23.35 1.16
CA GLU A 233 -5.56 24.78 0.85
C GLU A 233 -5.35 25.03 -0.64
N ARG A 234 -4.47 24.25 -1.31
CA ARG A 234 -4.25 24.32 -2.76
C ARG A 234 -5.51 24.03 -3.59
N ARG A 235 -6.42 23.23 -3.05
CA ARG A 235 -7.70 22.86 -3.67
C ARG A 235 -8.87 23.76 -3.26
N GLY A 236 -8.62 24.76 -2.42
CA GLY A 236 -9.65 25.66 -1.89
C GLY A 236 -10.58 25.00 -0.87
N VAL A 237 -10.13 23.93 -0.21
CA VAL A 237 -10.88 23.28 0.89
C VAL A 237 -10.86 24.22 2.10
N THR A 238 -12.04 24.58 2.59
CA THR A 238 -12.15 25.37 3.83
C THR A 238 -12.19 24.45 5.03
N PHE A 239 -11.24 24.61 5.94
CA PHE A 239 -11.17 23.85 7.18
C PHE A 239 -11.89 24.63 8.30
N ALA A 240 -13.19 24.38 8.45
CA ALA A 240 -14.01 25.02 9.45
C ALA A 240 -13.96 24.23 10.78
N GLU A 241 -13.85 24.94 11.91
CA GLU A 241 -14.05 24.34 13.23
C GLU A 241 -15.41 23.65 13.31
N GLY A 242 -15.47 22.52 14.00
CA GLY A 242 -16.71 21.77 14.21
C GLY A 242 -16.73 21.07 15.56
N PRO A 243 -17.90 20.56 15.99
CA PRO A 243 -18.03 19.88 17.27
C PRO A 243 -17.37 18.51 17.29
N ILE A 244 -16.82 18.17 18.44
CA ILE A 244 -16.50 16.79 18.83
C ILE A 244 -17.53 16.36 19.86
N THR A 245 -18.27 15.29 19.54
CA THR A 245 -19.38 14.81 20.40
C THR A 245 -19.09 13.40 20.92
N ASP A 246 -19.74 13.02 22.01
CA ASP A 246 -19.86 11.61 22.37
C ASP A 246 -20.92 10.90 21.50
N GLU A 247 -21.07 9.59 21.69
CA GLU A 247 -22.04 8.76 20.96
C GLU A 247 -23.52 9.13 21.27
N ARG A 248 -23.78 9.92 22.32
CA ARG A 248 -25.10 10.45 22.68
C ARG A 248 -25.35 11.84 22.12
N GLY A 249 -24.36 12.43 21.40
CA GLY A 249 -24.45 13.77 20.83
C GLY A 249 -24.07 14.90 21.78
N VAL A 250 -23.56 14.59 23.00
CA VAL A 250 -23.08 15.62 23.93
C VAL A 250 -21.76 16.20 23.39
N VAL A 251 -21.69 17.53 23.26
CA VAL A 251 -20.49 18.21 22.79
C VAL A 251 -19.43 18.17 23.87
N LEU A 252 -18.29 17.56 23.55
CA LEU A 252 -17.12 17.43 24.42
C LEU A 252 -16.04 18.47 24.11
N GLY A 253 -16.05 19.04 22.90
CA GLY A 253 -15.06 20.00 22.45
C GLY A 253 -15.24 20.35 20.97
N LYS A 254 -14.17 20.92 20.39
CA LYS A 254 -14.13 21.30 18.98
C LYS A 254 -12.89 20.76 18.29
N HIS A 255 -13.00 20.46 17.01
CA HIS A 255 -11.86 20.20 16.13
C HIS A 255 -11.59 21.42 15.22
N ASP A 256 -10.38 21.51 14.71
CA ASP A 256 -9.88 22.61 13.90
C ASP A 256 -10.12 22.46 12.38
N GLY A 257 -11.08 21.66 11.99
CA GLY A 257 -11.40 21.39 10.59
C GLY A 257 -10.48 20.32 9.95
N VAL A 258 -9.18 20.52 9.93
CA VAL A 258 -8.23 19.54 9.34
C VAL A 258 -8.31 18.18 10.03
N MET A 259 -8.54 18.16 11.33
CA MET A 259 -8.70 16.94 12.10
C MET A 259 -9.82 16.04 11.58
N LEU A 260 -10.94 16.60 11.12
CA LEU A 260 -12.09 15.87 10.57
C LEU A 260 -11.66 14.94 9.43
N TYR A 261 -10.77 15.40 8.58
CA TYR A 261 -10.29 14.65 7.41
C TYR A 261 -9.13 13.72 7.77
N SER A 262 -8.22 14.14 8.65
CA SER A 262 -6.98 13.44 8.95
C SER A 262 -7.12 12.25 9.91
N VAL A 263 -8.20 12.20 10.73
CA VAL A 263 -8.41 11.08 11.66
C VAL A 263 -9.06 9.88 10.98
N THR A 264 -8.79 8.70 11.51
CA THR A 264 -9.36 7.42 11.06
C THR A 264 -10.22 6.80 12.16
N ILE A 265 -11.28 6.08 11.78
CA ILE A 265 -12.12 5.33 12.72
C ILE A 265 -11.25 4.43 13.59
N GLY A 266 -11.44 4.51 14.90
CA GLY A 266 -10.67 3.79 15.91
C GLY A 266 -9.33 4.42 16.28
N GLN A 267 -8.95 5.53 15.67
CA GLN A 267 -7.75 6.28 16.07
C GLN A 267 -7.94 6.83 17.48
N LYS A 268 -6.91 6.59 18.33
CA LYS A 268 -6.88 7.14 19.67
C LYS A 268 -6.59 8.64 19.62
N ILE A 269 -7.42 9.43 20.29
CA ILE A 269 -7.16 10.85 20.51
C ILE A 269 -6.39 10.96 21.83
N GLY A 270 -5.12 11.38 21.76
CA GLY A 270 -4.26 11.52 22.93
C GLY A 270 -4.69 12.68 23.84
N TYR A 271 -4.36 12.60 25.13
CA TYR A 271 -4.63 13.64 26.12
C TYR A 271 -4.17 15.03 25.67
N ASN A 272 -2.97 15.15 25.11
CA ASN A 272 -2.45 16.42 24.61
C ASN A 272 -3.20 16.95 23.37
N ALA A 273 -3.74 16.07 22.53
CA ALA A 273 -4.60 16.46 21.43
C ALA A 273 -6.00 16.83 21.94
N ALA A 274 -6.54 16.07 22.90
CA ALA A 274 -7.82 16.33 23.53
C ALA A 274 -7.82 17.69 24.27
N THR A 275 -6.74 18.05 24.97
CA THR A 275 -6.61 19.37 25.63
C THR A 275 -6.42 20.52 24.65
N LYS A 276 -5.68 20.32 23.56
CA LYS A 276 -5.54 21.33 22.49
C LYS A 276 -6.85 21.60 21.73
N ILE A 277 -7.69 20.59 21.61
CA ILE A 277 -9.00 20.68 20.94
C ILE A 277 -10.16 20.92 21.91
N GLY A 278 -9.85 21.26 23.19
CA GLY A 278 -10.83 21.70 24.16
C GLY A 278 -11.76 20.62 24.72
N ILE A 279 -11.41 19.33 24.60
CA ILE A 279 -12.16 18.29 25.32
C ILE A 279 -11.90 18.44 26.82
N GLN A 280 -12.91 18.86 27.56
CA GLN A 280 -12.87 18.92 29.01
C GLN A 280 -13.21 17.57 29.60
N GLY A 281 -12.31 17.01 30.42
CA GLY A 281 -12.57 15.74 31.10
C GLY A 281 -11.32 15.09 31.66
N SER A 282 -11.49 14.38 32.74
CA SER A 282 -10.48 13.75 33.60
C SER A 282 -9.77 12.59 32.91
N GLY A 283 -8.69 12.82 32.20
CA GLY A 283 -7.76 11.75 31.81
C GLY A 283 -8.29 10.60 30.92
N ASP A 284 -9.52 10.71 30.44
CA ASP A 284 -10.18 9.66 29.66
C ASP A 284 -9.55 9.49 28.28
N ARG A 285 -9.49 8.23 27.83
CA ARG A 285 -9.00 7.87 26.49
C ARG A 285 -10.18 7.88 25.55
N TYR A 286 -10.13 8.72 24.52
CA TYR A 286 -11.14 8.75 23.47
C TYR A 286 -10.64 8.10 22.19
N TYR A 287 -11.56 7.48 21.46
CA TYR A 287 -11.33 6.86 20.15
C TYR A 287 -12.35 7.38 19.16
N VAL A 288 -11.92 7.68 17.95
CA VAL A 288 -12.83 8.11 16.87
C VAL A 288 -13.82 6.99 16.57
N ALA A 289 -15.09 7.22 16.88
CA ALA A 289 -16.18 6.27 16.63
C ALA A 289 -16.81 6.48 15.26
N ALA A 290 -17.02 7.76 14.88
CA ALA A 290 -17.54 8.14 13.57
C ALA A 290 -17.04 9.53 13.19
N LYS A 291 -17.15 9.85 11.91
CA LYS A 291 -16.99 11.21 11.39
C LYS A 291 -18.05 11.50 10.35
N ASN A 292 -18.62 12.70 10.42
CA ASN A 292 -19.65 13.17 9.50
C ASN A 292 -19.18 14.47 8.84
N VAL A 293 -18.72 14.37 7.61
CA VAL A 293 -18.19 15.52 6.86
C VAL A 293 -19.29 16.53 6.55
N ARG A 294 -20.54 16.07 6.30
CA ARG A 294 -21.66 16.96 5.97
C ARG A 294 -22.08 17.81 7.17
N GLU A 295 -22.04 17.24 8.36
CA GLU A 295 -22.38 17.90 9.61
C GLU A 295 -21.15 18.52 10.30
N ASN A 296 -20.00 18.40 9.68
CA ASN A 296 -18.71 18.87 10.21
C ASN A 296 -18.44 18.37 11.66
N THR A 297 -18.71 17.07 11.93
CA THR A 297 -18.70 16.51 13.31
C THR A 297 -17.81 15.28 13.39
N ILE A 298 -17.04 15.19 14.48
CA ILE A 298 -16.32 13.99 14.92
C ILE A 298 -17.04 13.40 16.12
N VAL A 299 -17.39 12.11 16.05
CA VAL A 299 -17.95 11.37 17.19
C VAL A 299 -16.85 10.54 17.83
N VAL A 300 -16.74 10.61 19.17
CA VAL A 300 -15.76 9.86 19.93
C VAL A 300 -16.42 8.97 20.99
N GLY A 301 -15.82 7.81 21.26
CA GLY A 301 -16.24 6.89 22.31
C GLY A 301 -15.10 6.61 23.30
N SER A 302 -15.42 6.10 24.48
CA SER A 302 -14.45 5.68 25.51
C SER A 302 -13.73 4.37 25.18
N SER A 303 -14.19 3.65 24.14
CA SER A 303 -13.61 2.40 23.66
C SER A 303 -13.49 2.41 22.13
N HIS A 304 -12.68 1.48 21.60
CA HIS A 304 -12.62 1.28 20.16
C HIS A 304 -14.00 0.89 19.60
N PRO A 305 -14.46 1.51 18.51
CA PRO A 305 -15.68 1.07 17.82
C PRO A 305 -15.47 -0.36 17.32
N ARG A 306 -16.49 -1.20 17.47
CA ARG A 306 -16.46 -2.63 17.11
C ARG A 306 -17.61 -2.98 16.19
N SER A 307 -17.36 -3.78 15.18
CA SER A 307 -18.36 -4.35 14.31
C SER A 307 -18.18 -5.86 14.16
N SER A 308 -19.28 -6.61 14.16
CA SER A 308 -19.31 -8.03 13.78
C SER A 308 -19.60 -8.23 12.30
N GLU A 309 -20.04 -7.20 11.59
CA GLU A 309 -20.40 -7.24 10.18
C GLU A 309 -19.67 -6.14 9.40
N VAL A 310 -19.21 -6.48 8.19
CA VAL A 310 -18.57 -5.56 7.26
C VAL A 310 -19.17 -5.77 5.86
N ILE A 311 -19.55 -4.68 5.21
CA ILE A 311 -20.04 -4.70 3.82
C ILE A 311 -18.90 -4.27 2.90
N VAL A 312 -18.68 -5.04 1.83
CA VAL A 312 -17.57 -4.87 0.89
C VAL A 312 -18.10 -4.78 -0.54
N ARG A 313 -17.59 -3.82 -1.30
CA ARG A 313 -17.89 -3.59 -2.72
C ARG A 313 -16.62 -3.65 -3.58
N ASP A 314 -16.77 -3.48 -4.88
CA ASP A 314 -15.66 -3.43 -5.85
C ASP A 314 -14.75 -4.67 -5.70
N LEU A 315 -15.37 -5.84 -5.81
CA LEU A 315 -14.72 -7.13 -5.54
C LEU A 315 -13.80 -7.56 -6.68
N ASN A 316 -12.59 -7.97 -6.34
CA ASN A 316 -11.68 -8.68 -7.24
C ASN A 316 -11.38 -10.08 -6.70
N TRP A 317 -11.33 -11.09 -7.59
CA TRP A 317 -11.06 -12.49 -7.26
C TRP A 317 -9.83 -13.00 -8.03
N ILE A 318 -8.83 -13.51 -7.29
CA ILE A 318 -7.54 -13.93 -7.87
C ILE A 318 -7.65 -15.26 -8.60
N SER A 319 -8.29 -16.25 -7.98
CA SER A 319 -8.38 -17.63 -8.52
C SER A 319 -9.79 -18.02 -8.89
N GLY A 320 -10.64 -17.02 -9.16
CA GLY A 320 -12.06 -17.19 -9.38
C GLY A 320 -12.88 -16.89 -8.13
N ARG A 321 -14.17 -16.57 -8.33
CA ARG A 321 -15.10 -16.25 -7.26
C ARG A 321 -15.36 -17.49 -6.41
N PRO A 322 -15.21 -17.43 -5.08
CA PRO A 322 -15.57 -18.56 -4.21
C PRO A 322 -17.08 -18.81 -4.21
N ALA A 323 -17.49 -20.02 -3.87
CA ALA A 323 -18.89 -20.30 -3.59
C ALA A 323 -19.32 -19.60 -2.29
N PHE A 324 -20.52 -19.04 -2.31
CA PHE A 324 -21.13 -18.45 -1.13
C PHE A 324 -22.30 -19.31 -0.63
N PRO A 325 -22.53 -19.41 0.71
CA PRO A 325 -21.77 -18.76 1.76
C PRO A 325 -20.34 -19.36 1.89
N PHE A 326 -19.35 -18.51 2.05
CA PHE A 326 -17.95 -18.89 2.26
C PHE A 326 -17.60 -18.80 3.75
N SER A 327 -16.92 -19.80 4.30
CA SER A 327 -16.36 -19.78 5.65
C SER A 327 -14.84 -19.90 5.57
N GLY A 328 -14.12 -18.98 6.20
CA GLY A 328 -12.67 -18.93 6.18
C GLY A 328 -12.15 -17.78 7.03
N HIS A 329 -11.22 -17.02 6.51
CA HIS A 329 -10.59 -15.93 7.24
C HIS A 329 -10.64 -14.62 6.44
N ALA A 330 -10.54 -13.50 7.17
CA ALA A 330 -10.39 -12.17 6.55
C ALA A 330 -9.43 -11.29 7.33
N ARG A 331 -8.87 -10.30 6.61
CA ARG A 331 -8.18 -9.13 7.19
C ARG A 331 -8.85 -7.86 6.71
N ILE A 332 -8.97 -6.87 7.59
CA ILE A 332 -9.51 -5.54 7.27
C ILE A 332 -8.44 -4.44 7.28
N ARG A 333 -7.21 -4.80 7.60
CA ARG A 333 -6.02 -3.93 7.65
C ARG A 333 -4.75 -4.75 7.78
N THR A 334 -3.61 -4.09 7.66
CA THR A 334 -2.29 -4.67 7.93
C THR A 334 -1.50 -3.78 8.91
N PRO A 335 -0.69 -4.34 9.84
CA PRO A 335 -0.66 -5.75 10.16
C PRO A 335 -1.88 -6.17 11.02
N GLN A 336 -2.52 -7.25 10.66
CA GLN A 336 -3.59 -7.88 11.43
C GLN A 336 -3.48 -9.41 11.26
N GLU A 337 -3.68 -10.16 12.33
CA GLU A 337 -3.87 -11.60 12.22
C GLU A 337 -5.16 -11.92 11.46
N MET A 338 -5.19 -13.08 10.82
CA MET A 338 -6.38 -13.55 10.11
C MET A 338 -7.52 -13.80 11.09
N GLN A 339 -8.69 -13.25 10.80
CA GLN A 339 -9.89 -13.32 11.62
C GLN A 339 -10.88 -14.30 11.01
N VAL A 340 -11.41 -15.23 11.81
CA VAL A 340 -12.44 -16.18 11.36
C VAL A 340 -13.69 -15.43 10.95
N CYS A 341 -14.20 -15.75 9.76
CA CYS A 341 -15.37 -15.09 9.21
C CYS A 341 -16.23 -16.04 8.35
N ARG A 342 -17.47 -15.60 8.13
CA ARG A 342 -18.38 -16.12 7.12
C ARG A 342 -18.77 -14.98 6.19
N ALA A 343 -18.64 -15.19 4.89
CA ALA A 343 -19.02 -14.21 3.87
C ALA A 343 -20.25 -14.73 3.10
N GLU A 344 -21.17 -13.83 2.81
CA GLU A 344 -22.40 -14.07 2.06
C GLU A 344 -22.55 -13.05 0.93
N GLU A 345 -23.33 -13.40 -0.08
CA GLU A 345 -23.71 -12.46 -1.13
C GLU A 345 -24.58 -11.35 -0.54
N GLY A 346 -24.26 -10.12 -0.88
CA GLY A 346 -25.04 -8.93 -0.57
C GLY A 346 -25.81 -8.41 -1.80
N ALA A 347 -26.53 -7.33 -1.62
CA ALA A 347 -27.19 -6.65 -2.72
C ALA A 347 -26.17 -5.92 -3.63
N ASN A 348 -26.56 -5.71 -4.91
CA ASN A 348 -25.80 -4.89 -5.86
C ASN A 348 -24.32 -5.29 -6.02
N GLY A 349 -24.02 -6.61 -6.03
CA GLY A 349 -22.66 -7.12 -6.24
C GLY A 349 -21.72 -6.95 -5.04
N THR A 350 -22.23 -6.60 -3.86
CA THR A 350 -21.47 -6.57 -2.61
C THR A 350 -21.37 -7.96 -1.98
N ILE A 351 -20.52 -8.08 -0.97
CA ILE A 351 -20.57 -9.18 0.00
C ILE A 351 -20.74 -8.63 1.41
N ARG A 352 -21.37 -9.43 2.27
CA ARG A 352 -21.47 -9.19 3.71
C ARG A 352 -20.56 -10.19 4.42
N VAL A 353 -19.66 -9.68 5.24
CA VAL A 353 -18.70 -10.51 5.97
C VAL A 353 -18.97 -10.42 7.46
N PHE A 354 -19.30 -11.57 8.06
CA PHE A 354 -19.59 -11.70 9.47
C PHE A 354 -18.39 -12.31 10.19
N PHE A 355 -17.89 -11.63 11.19
CA PHE A 355 -16.76 -12.09 11.99
C PHE A 355 -17.24 -12.78 13.27
N THR A 356 -16.57 -13.87 13.64
CA THR A 356 -16.80 -14.55 14.93
C THR A 356 -16.49 -13.61 16.10
N GLU A 357 -15.35 -12.91 16.02
CA GLU A 357 -14.95 -11.89 16.98
C GLU A 357 -15.19 -10.50 16.41
N LYS A 358 -15.81 -9.60 17.18
CA LYS A 358 -16.04 -8.22 16.74
C LYS A 358 -14.72 -7.53 16.37
N GLN A 359 -14.66 -7.03 15.16
CA GLN A 359 -13.50 -6.31 14.63
C GLN A 359 -13.47 -4.88 15.13
N HIS A 360 -12.28 -4.44 15.55
CA HIS A 360 -12.04 -3.07 15.98
C HIS A 360 -11.76 -2.17 14.79
N SER A 361 -12.26 -0.94 14.84
CA SER A 361 -11.83 0.14 13.95
C SER A 361 -12.03 -0.22 12.46
N VAL A 362 -13.19 -0.75 12.11
CA VAL A 362 -13.58 -0.96 10.72
C VAL A 362 -13.70 0.40 10.06
N ALA A 363 -12.82 0.70 9.08
CA ALA A 363 -12.75 2.00 8.45
C ALA A 363 -13.22 1.92 6.98
N PRO A 364 -14.28 2.65 6.60
CA PRO A 364 -14.66 2.78 5.19
C PRO A 364 -13.52 3.31 4.33
N GLY A 365 -13.36 2.72 3.14
CA GLY A 365 -12.25 3.03 2.21
C GLY A 365 -11.05 2.11 2.35
N GLN A 366 -10.90 1.39 3.47
CA GLN A 366 -9.91 0.32 3.60
C GLN A 366 -10.36 -0.94 2.84
N ALA A 367 -9.43 -1.86 2.60
CA ALA A 367 -9.75 -3.14 1.98
C ALA A 367 -10.17 -4.19 3.02
N LEU A 368 -11.06 -5.11 2.61
CA LEU A 368 -11.24 -6.40 3.25
C LEU A 368 -10.76 -7.48 2.28
N VAL A 369 -9.85 -8.33 2.75
CA VAL A 369 -9.28 -9.42 1.95
C VAL A 369 -9.64 -10.76 2.57
N LEU A 370 -10.19 -11.68 1.75
CA LEU A 370 -10.60 -13.02 2.14
C LEU A 370 -9.47 -14.03 1.89
N TYR A 371 -9.35 -14.98 2.81
CA TYR A 371 -8.35 -16.05 2.77
C TYR A 371 -8.97 -17.42 3.02
N ASP A 372 -8.49 -18.41 2.26
CA ASP A 372 -8.67 -19.84 2.54
C ASP A 372 -7.31 -20.42 2.95
N GLY A 373 -7.14 -20.65 4.26
CA GLY A 373 -5.82 -20.97 4.82
C GLY A 373 -4.78 -19.90 4.46
N GLU A 374 -3.71 -20.29 3.78
CA GLU A 374 -2.67 -19.36 3.30
C GLU A 374 -3.01 -18.69 1.94
N THR A 375 -4.09 -19.09 1.29
CA THR A 375 -4.46 -18.60 -0.05
C THR A 375 -5.26 -17.31 0.04
N VAL A 376 -4.83 -16.28 -0.66
CA VAL A 376 -5.60 -15.05 -0.89
C VAL A 376 -6.67 -15.35 -1.96
N LEU A 377 -7.93 -15.27 -1.60
CA LEU A 377 -9.02 -15.45 -2.56
C LEU A 377 -9.29 -14.19 -3.38
N GLY A 378 -9.18 -13.05 -2.73
CA GLY A 378 -9.52 -11.74 -3.26
C GLY A 378 -10.10 -10.85 -2.17
N GLY A 379 -10.77 -9.78 -2.56
CA GLY A 379 -11.34 -8.85 -1.60
C GLY A 379 -11.99 -7.66 -2.28
N GLY A 380 -12.20 -6.59 -1.52
CA GLY A 380 -12.78 -5.36 -2.02
C GLY A 380 -12.71 -4.23 -1.00
N ILE A 381 -13.40 -3.13 -1.28
CA ILE A 381 -13.37 -1.92 -0.48
C ILE A 381 -14.49 -1.96 0.57
N ILE A 382 -14.14 -1.69 1.83
CA ILE A 382 -15.07 -1.57 2.95
C ILE A 382 -15.94 -0.33 2.75
N THR A 383 -17.27 -0.49 2.83
CA THR A 383 -18.24 0.60 2.77
C THR A 383 -18.83 0.92 4.13
N ARG A 384 -18.95 -0.10 4.96
CA ARG A 384 -19.51 0.00 6.32
C ARG A 384 -18.96 -1.12 7.19
#